data_b8c730afe30091e22dec037f1035fc37
#
_entry.id   b8c730afe30091e22dec037f1035fc37
#
_cell.length_a   1.000
_cell.length_b   1.000
_cell.length_c   1.000
_cell.angle_alpha   90.00
_cell.angle_beta   90.00
_cell.angle_gamma   90.00
#
_symmetry.space_group_name_H-M   'P 1'
#
loop_
_entity.id
_entity.type
_entity.pdbx_description
1 polymer ?
#
loop_
_entity_poly.entity_id
_entity_poly.type
_entity_poly.pdbx_seq_one_letter_code
_entity_poly.pdbx_strand_id
1 'polypeptide(L)'
;MKTSIYIAALMVFTSVNLTAVANGQELKIGFVNTDRVFKEAAPAMRSQKKLQQEFAPRDQEIKSVNAKAQEVKSKLEKDGLTMTESGKRALESELARLSREIQRLQREFREELNLRKQEELKVILQIANDEIDKIAKEERYDLILQEAVYRSDRVDITDKVIEALKDD
;
A
#
# COMPACT_ATOMS: atom_id res chain seq x y z
N MET A 1 -85.75 57.75 1.93
CA MET A 1 -84.50 58.49 1.68
C MET A 1 -83.51 58.06 2.75
N LYS A 2 -82.78 57.00 2.56
CA LYS A 2 -81.63 56.66 3.36
C LYS A 2 -80.76 55.66 2.50
N THR A 3 -79.72 56.17 1.93
CA THR A 3 -78.72 55.44 1.16
C THR A 3 -77.77 54.65 2.07
N SER A 4 -77.86 53.35 1.99
CA SER A 4 -76.90 52.45 2.68
C SER A 4 -75.78 52.15 1.80
N ILE A 5 -74.57 52.57 2.18
CA ILE A 5 -73.35 52.29 1.54
C ILE A 5 -72.80 50.98 2.10
N TYR A 6 -72.73 49.91 1.27
CA TYR A 6 -72.07 48.67 1.63
C TYR A 6 -70.57 48.77 1.21
N ILE A 7 -69.74 48.87 2.22
CA ILE A 7 -68.23 48.73 2.03
C ILE A 7 -67.89 47.24 2.00
N ALA A 8 -67.66 46.75 0.83
CA ALA A 8 -67.10 45.40 0.67
C ALA A 8 -65.57 45.44 0.95
N ALA A 9 -65.19 44.94 2.11
CA ALA A 9 -63.79 44.77 2.46
C ALA A 9 -63.25 43.52 1.73
N LEU A 10 -62.49 43.76 0.69
CA LEU A 10 -61.74 42.71 -0.07
C LEU A 10 -60.48 42.31 0.72
N MET A 11 -60.59 41.23 1.51
CA MET A 11 -59.36 40.59 2.11
C MET A 11 -58.54 39.86 1.04
N VAL A 12 -57.47 40.50 0.59
CA VAL A 12 -56.46 39.84 -0.21
C VAL A 12 -55.62 39.01 0.74
N PHE A 13 -55.84 37.69 0.73
CA PHE A 13 -54.99 36.72 1.44
C PHE A 13 -53.77 36.47 0.61
N THR A 14 -52.70 37.21 0.83
CA THR A 14 -51.39 36.94 0.24
C THR A 14 -50.78 35.70 0.89
N SER A 15 -50.92 34.56 0.23
CA SER A 15 -50.27 33.32 0.59
C SER A 15 -48.75 33.47 0.34
N VAL A 16 -48.00 33.80 1.39
CA VAL A 16 -46.54 33.75 1.35
C VAL A 16 -46.16 32.26 1.34
N ASN A 17 -45.88 31.74 0.13
CA ASN A 17 -45.25 30.44 0.01
C ASN A 17 -43.82 30.55 0.55
N LEU A 18 -43.64 30.18 1.81
CA LEU A 18 -42.32 29.98 2.42
C LEU A 18 -41.79 28.66 1.90
N THR A 19 -41.19 28.67 0.70
CA THR A 19 -40.37 27.54 0.25
C THR A 19 -39.17 27.49 1.16
N ALA A 20 -39.22 26.65 2.18
CA ALA A 20 -38.04 26.24 2.94
C ALA A 20 -37.09 25.52 1.95
N VAL A 21 -36.12 26.24 1.44
CA VAL A 21 -34.97 25.64 0.75
C VAL A 21 -34.25 24.85 1.82
N ALA A 22 -34.56 23.55 1.91
CA ALA A 22 -33.76 22.63 2.65
C ALA A 22 -32.37 22.59 1.95
N ASN A 23 -31.46 23.42 2.43
CA ASN A 23 -30.02 23.26 2.11
C ASN A 23 -29.58 21.94 2.72
N GLY A 24 -29.93 20.82 2.07
CA GLY A 24 -29.30 19.55 2.30
C GLY A 24 -27.84 19.72 1.86
N GLN A 25 -26.97 19.89 2.82
CA GLN A 25 -25.53 19.90 2.55
C GLN A 25 -25.22 18.58 1.88
N GLU A 26 -24.87 18.60 0.58
CA GLU A 26 -24.52 17.40 -0.17
C GLU A 26 -23.24 16.83 0.44
N LEU A 27 -23.29 15.61 0.97
CA LEU A 27 -22.16 14.95 1.58
C LEU A 27 -21.07 14.75 0.52
N LYS A 28 -19.89 15.33 0.74
CA LYS A 28 -18.74 15.13 -0.11
C LYS A 28 -17.96 13.90 0.33
N ILE A 29 -18.09 12.80 -0.42
CA ILE A 29 -17.43 11.53 -0.15
C ILE A 29 -16.28 11.33 -1.12
N GLY A 30 -15.11 10.93 -0.60
CA GLY A 30 -13.95 10.47 -1.36
C GLY A 30 -13.74 8.96 -1.19
N PHE A 31 -13.07 8.35 -2.16
CA PHE A 31 -12.57 6.99 -2.08
C PHE A 31 -11.09 6.96 -2.46
N VAL A 32 -10.27 6.22 -1.71
CA VAL A 32 -8.85 6.04 -1.96
C VAL A 32 -8.54 4.54 -2.04
N ASN A 33 -7.98 4.11 -3.16
CA ASN A 33 -7.43 2.76 -3.30
C ASN A 33 -6.04 2.70 -2.70
N THR A 34 -5.95 2.22 -1.47
CA THR A 34 -4.69 2.12 -0.74
C THR A 34 -3.69 1.17 -1.39
N ASP A 35 -4.15 0.11 -2.06
CA ASP A 35 -3.26 -0.81 -2.79
C ASP A 35 -2.54 -0.11 -3.94
N ARG A 36 -3.23 0.80 -4.65
CA ARG A 36 -2.60 1.62 -5.68
C ARG A 36 -1.60 2.60 -5.08
N VAL A 37 -1.96 3.26 -3.99
CA VAL A 37 -1.05 4.16 -3.27
C VAL A 37 0.23 3.43 -2.88
N PHE A 38 0.15 2.20 -2.34
CA PHE A 38 1.32 1.39 -1.97
C PHE A 38 2.15 0.89 -3.15
N LYS A 39 1.61 0.86 -4.35
CA LYS A 39 2.34 0.42 -5.55
C LYS A 39 2.93 1.57 -6.35
N GLU A 40 2.23 2.71 -6.40
CA GLU A 40 2.47 3.77 -7.37
C GLU A 40 3.00 5.06 -6.74
N ALA A 41 2.78 5.29 -5.43
CA ALA A 41 3.23 6.51 -4.78
C ALA A 41 4.76 6.56 -4.65
N ALA A 42 5.32 7.77 -4.76
CA ALA A 42 6.77 7.96 -4.71
C ALA A 42 7.43 7.43 -3.43
N PRO A 43 6.87 7.58 -2.22
CA PRO A 43 7.41 6.97 -1.01
C PRO A 43 7.49 5.44 -1.09
N ALA A 44 6.48 4.78 -1.69
CA ALA A 44 6.48 3.34 -1.87
C ALA A 44 7.59 2.87 -2.82
N MET A 45 7.78 3.57 -3.93
CA MET A 45 8.86 3.29 -4.89
C MET A 45 10.24 3.53 -4.28
N ARG A 46 10.41 4.58 -3.48
CA ARG A 46 11.67 4.85 -2.76
C ARG A 46 11.96 3.74 -1.75
N SER A 47 10.96 3.30 -0.99
CA SER A 47 11.09 2.21 -0.03
C SER A 47 11.45 0.89 -0.69
N GLN A 48 10.81 0.54 -1.81
CA GLN A 48 11.15 -0.66 -2.58
C GLN A 48 12.63 -0.64 -3.05
N LYS A 49 13.09 0.48 -3.58
CA LYS A 49 14.48 0.65 -4.00
C LYS A 49 15.44 0.53 -2.82
N LYS A 50 15.12 1.13 -1.69
CA LYS A 50 15.90 1.05 -0.44
C LYS A 50 16.03 -0.40 0.03
N LEU A 51 14.92 -1.14 0.12
CA LEU A 51 14.92 -2.55 0.49
C LEU A 51 15.75 -3.40 -0.48
N GLN A 52 15.62 -3.17 -1.78
CA GLN A 52 16.42 -3.87 -2.78
C GLN A 52 17.93 -3.64 -2.58
N GLN A 53 18.34 -2.41 -2.30
CA GLN A 53 19.75 -2.07 -2.04
C GLN A 53 20.25 -2.67 -0.73
N GLU A 54 19.44 -2.60 0.33
CA GLU A 54 19.77 -3.12 1.66
C GLU A 54 19.96 -4.65 1.64
N PHE A 55 19.13 -5.36 0.88
CA PHE A 55 19.13 -6.81 0.84
C PHE A 55 19.98 -7.41 -0.29
N ALA A 56 20.47 -6.62 -1.25
CA ALA A 56 21.32 -7.10 -2.34
C ALA A 56 22.59 -7.83 -1.87
N PRO A 57 23.34 -7.38 -0.85
CA PRO A 57 24.53 -8.11 -0.39
C PRO A 57 24.20 -9.50 0.16
N ARG A 58 23.08 -9.65 0.89
CA ARG A 58 22.64 -10.94 1.45
C ARG A 58 22.14 -11.89 0.38
N ASP A 59 21.42 -11.39 -0.62
CA ASP A 59 21.04 -12.19 -1.79
C ASP A 59 22.29 -12.71 -2.52
N GLN A 60 23.30 -11.88 -2.65
CA GLN A 60 24.57 -12.25 -3.27
C GLN A 60 25.33 -13.29 -2.42
N GLU A 61 25.31 -13.19 -1.10
CA GLU A 61 25.88 -14.18 -0.19
C GLU A 61 25.22 -15.54 -0.37
N ILE A 62 23.88 -15.59 -0.37
CA ILE A 62 23.11 -16.83 -0.59
C ILE A 62 23.49 -17.43 -1.95
N LYS A 63 23.56 -16.63 -3.02
CA LYS A 63 23.98 -17.08 -4.34
C LYS A 63 25.39 -17.66 -4.34
N SER A 64 26.32 -17.04 -3.64
CA SER A 64 27.70 -17.50 -3.51
C SER A 64 27.78 -18.86 -2.81
N VAL A 65 27.09 -19.04 -1.69
CA VAL A 65 27.07 -20.31 -0.95
C VAL A 65 26.38 -21.41 -1.78
N ASN A 66 25.30 -21.08 -2.50
CA ASN A 66 24.65 -22.02 -3.42
C ASN A 66 25.61 -22.46 -4.54
N ALA A 67 26.37 -21.53 -5.13
CA ALA A 67 27.34 -21.87 -6.17
C ALA A 67 28.41 -22.84 -5.65
N LYS A 68 28.97 -22.62 -4.44
CA LYS A 68 29.89 -23.53 -3.78
C LYS A 68 29.31 -24.92 -3.54
N ALA A 69 28.04 -24.98 -3.08
CA ALA A 69 27.33 -26.24 -2.86
C ALA A 69 27.18 -27.04 -4.18
N GLN A 70 26.84 -26.33 -5.27
CA GLN A 70 26.72 -26.94 -6.59
C GLN A 70 28.08 -27.43 -7.12
N GLU A 71 29.15 -26.70 -6.87
CA GLU A 71 30.52 -27.13 -7.22
C GLU A 71 30.90 -28.41 -6.48
N VAL A 72 30.73 -28.47 -5.16
CA VAL A 72 31.00 -29.65 -4.35
C VAL A 72 30.17 -30.85 -4.81
N LYS A 73 28.88 -30.63 -5.08
CA LYS A 73 27.96 -31.66 -5.58
C LYS A 73 28.43 -32.19 -6.94
N SER A 74 28.76 -31.32 -7.89
CA SER A 74 29.27 -31.71 -9.20
C SER A 74 30.56 -32.49 -9.12
N LYS A 75 31.45 -32.14 -8.18
CA LYS A 75 32.71 -32.86 -7.94
C LYS A 75 32.46 -34.27 -7.38
N LEU A 76 31.51 -34.41 -6.45
CA LEU A 76 31.09 -35.74 -5.95
C LEU A 76 30.49 -36.61 -7.05
N GLU A 77 29.68 -36.04 -7.94
CA GLU A 77 29.01 -36.76 -9.04
C GLU A 77 30.03 -37.21 -10.11
N LYS A 78 31.04 -36.36 -10.45
CA LYS A 78 32.03 -36.68 -11.50
C LYS A 78 33.12 -37.61 -11.01
N ASP A 79 33.68 -37.33 -9.84
CA ASP A 79 34.93 -37.95 -9.39
C ASP A 79 34.69 -38.94 -8.24
N GLY A 80 33.46 -39.05 -7.70
CA GLY A 80 33.15 -39.81 -6.50
C GLY A 80 33.52 -41.33 -6.57
N LEU A 81 33.52 -41.90 -7.78
CA LEU A 81 33.91 -43.31 -7.99
C LEU A 81 35.39 -43.53 -7.93
N THR A 82 36.21 -42.52 -8.20
CA THR A 82 37.68 -42.58 -8.26
C THR A 82 38.35 -41.99 -7.03
N MET A 83 37.58 -41.33 -6.14
CA MET A 83 38.08 -40.74 -4.91
C MET A 83 38.38 -41.79 -3.84
N THR A 84 39.28 -41.43 -2.93
CA THR A 84 39.45 -42.17 -1.69
C THR A 84 38.21 -42.02 -0.80
N GLU A 85 37.88 -43.02 0.02
CA GLU A 85 36.77 -42.95 0.96
C GLU A 85 36.83 -41.74 1.91
N SER A 86 38.05 -41.35 2.34
CA SER A 86 38.23 -40.15 3.16
C SER A 86 37.91 -38.86 2.41
N GLY A 87 38.34 -38.77 1.12
CA GLY A 87 38.03 -37.61 0.26
C GLY A 87 36.54 -37.46 -0.02
N LYS A 88 35.86 -38.59 -0.32
CA LYS A 88 34.41 -38.62 -0.53
C LYS A 88 33.66 -38.15 0.71
N ARG A 89 33.98 -38.71 1.89
CA ARG A 89 33.37 -38.30 3.17
C ARG A 89 33.59 -36.82 3.50
N ALA A 90 34.77 -36.26 3.18
CA ALA A 90 35.06 -34.85 3.38
C ALA A 90 34.16 -33.97 2.53
N LEU A 91 33.96 -34.30 1.23
CA LEU A 91 33.04 -33.54 0.35
C LEU A 91 31.56 -33.70 0.72
N GLU A 92 31.16 -34.90 1.14
CA GLU A 92 29.80 -35.15 1.65
C GLU A 92 29.52 -34.30 2.91
N SER A 93 30.48 -34.25 3.84
CA SER A 93 30.38 -33.41 5.04
C SER A 93 30.33 -31.92 4.69
N GLU A 94 31.14 -31.47 3.74
CA GLU A 94 31.13 -30.10 3.25
C GLU A 94 29.78 -29.73 2.57
N LEU A 95 29.28 -30.61 1.71
CA LEU A 95 27.96 -30.42 1.08
C LEU A 95 26.83 -30.30 2.12
N ALA A 96 26.84 -31.16 3.16
CA ALA A 96 25.91 -31.12 4.25
C ALA A 96 26.02 -29.81 5.07
N ARG A 97 27.26 -29.31 5.29
CA ARG A 97 27.51 -28.03 5.95
C ARG A 97 26.93 -26.88 5.14
N LEU A 98 27.28 -26.80 3.85
CA LEU A 98 26.80 -25.75 2.93
C LEU A 98 25.27 -25.76 2.81
N SER A 99 24.65 -26.96 2.76
CA SER A 99 23.19 -27.09 2.71
C SER A 99 22.50 -26.51 3.95
N ARG A 100 23.05 -26.79 5.15
CA ARG A 100 22.54 -26.19 6.39
C ARG A 100 22.72 -24.66 6.42
N GLU A 101 23.85 -24.18 5.94
CA GLU A 101 24.16 -22.76 5.84
C GLU A 101 23.21 -22.03 4.90
N ILE A 102 22.92 -22.60 3.72
CA ILE A 102 21.93 -22.05 2.76
C ILE A 102 20.55 -21.97 3.42
N GLN A 103 20.11 -23.04 4.09
CA GLN A 103 18.81 -23.03 4.78
C GLN A 103 18.73 -21.96 5.87
N ARG A 104 19.79 -21.76 6.65
CA ARG A 104 19.88 -20.73 7.66
C ARG A 104 19.81 -19.33 7.03
N LEU A 105 20.68 -19.04 6.05
CA LEU A 105 20.70 -17.75 5.38
C LEU A 105 19.37 -17.40 4.69
N GLN A 106 18.74 -18.38 4.03
CA GLN A 106 17.42 -18.15 3.39
C GLN A 106 16.32 -17.88 4.40
N ARG A 107 16.35 -18.53 5.58
CA ARG A 107 15.38 -18.25 6.62
C ARG A 107 15.58 -16.86 7.19
N GLU A 108 16.80 -16.52 7.61
CA GLU A 108 17.16 -15.20 8.12
C GLU A 108 16.81 -14.08 7.13
N PHE A 109 17.16 -14.28 5.85
CA PHE A 109 16.80 -13.35 4.78
C PHE A 109 15.29 -13.10 4.68
N ARG A 110 14.48 -14.18 4.69
CA ARG A 110 13.01 -14.03 4.61
C ARG A 110 12.42 -13.34 5.82
N GLU A 111 12.87 -13.73 7.01
CA GLU A 111 12.38 -13.17 8.27
C GLU A 111 12.69 -11.67 8.36
N GLU A 112 13.92 -11.29 8.08
CA GLU A 112 14.35 -9.91 8.15
C GLU A 112 13.73 -9.04 7.03
N LEU A 113 13.66 -9.55 5.79
CA LEU A 113 12.99 -8.85 4.71
C LEU A 113 11.50 -8.61 5.01
N ASN A 114 10.82 -9.59 5.61
CA ASN A 114 9.42 -9.42 6.00
C ASN A 114 9.27 -8.36 7.10
N LEU A 115 10.13 -8.37 8.11
CA LEU A 115 10.15 -7.36 9.16
C LEU A 115 10.36 -5.95 8.57
N ARG A 116 11.40 -5.81 7.73
CA ARG A 116 11.71 -4.52 7.08
C ARG A 116 10.59 -4.02 6.17
N LYS A 117 9.94 -4.93 5.43
CA LYS A 117 8.75 -4.58 4.63
C LYS A 117 7.60 -4.05 5.49
N GLN A 118 7.35 -4.65 6.66
CA GLN A 118 6.30 -4.18 7.57
C GLN A 118 6.63 -2.80 8.16
N GLU A 119 7.90 -2.56 8.51
CA GLU A 119 8.35 -1.26 8.98
C GLU A 119 8.17 -0.17 7.92
N GLU A 120 8.64 -0.42 6.70
CA GLU A 120 8.48 0.52 5.59
C GLU A 120 7.01 0.76 5.24
N LEU A 121 6.17 -0.29 5.26
CA LEU A 121 4.74 -0.17 5.04
C LEU A 121 4.07 0.74 6.09
N LYS A 122 4.47 0.61 7.36
CA LYS A 122 3.95 1.48 8.43
C LYS A 122 4.29 2.95 8.18
N VAL A 123 5.51 3.24 7.72
CA VAL A 123 5.94 4.61 7.38
C VAL A 123 5.13 5.15 6.20
N ILE A 124 4.97 4.35 5.13
CA ILE A 124 4.18 4.75 3.96
C ILE A 124 2.72 5.01 4.33
N LEU A 125 2.12 4.16 5.18
CA LEU A 125 0.77 4.35 5.70
C LEU A 125 0.62 5.68 6.44
N GLN A 126 1.59 6.02 7.28
CA GLN A 126 1.56 7.27 8.02
C GLN A 126 1.60 8.47 7.07
N ILE A 127 2.55 8.50 6.15
CA ILE A 127 2.69 9.57 5.15
C ILE A 127 1.40 9.70 4.31
N ALA A 128 0.85 8.57 3.85
CA ALA A 128 -0.38 8.57 3.04
C ALA A 128 -1.59 9.08 3.84
N ASN A 129 -1.73 8.68 5.11
CA ASN A 129 -2.82 9.14 5.96
C ASN A 129 -2.71 10.65 6.26
N ASP A 130 -1.50 11.15 6.52
CA ASP A 130 -1.28 12.57 6.77
C ASP A 130 -1.66 13.42 5.53
N GLU A 131 -1.31 12.95 4.33
CA GLU A 131 -1.66 13.64 3.09
C GLU A 131 -3.17 13.52 2.76
N ILE A 132 -3.78 12.36 2.97
CA ILE A 132 -5.24 12.19 2.84
C ILE A 132 -5.99 13.13 3.79
N ASP A 133 -5.54 13.27 5.02
CA ASP A 133 -6.13 14.15 6.04
C ASP A 133 -6.04 15.63 5.63
N LYS A 134 -4.91 16.03 5.06
CA LYS A 134 -4.69 17.37 4.50
C LYS A 134 -5.65 17.63 3.33
N ILE A 135 -5.71 16.74 2.34
CA ILE A 135 -6.65 16.84 1.20
C ILE A 135 -8.09 16.90 1.71
N ALA A 136 -8.46 16.06 2.69
CA ALA A 136 -9.80 16.04 3.26
C ALA A 136 -10.20 17.39 3.85
N LYS A 137 -9.31 18.03 4.61
CA LYS A 137 -9.54 19.34 5.23
C LYS A 137 -9.60 20.46 4.22
N GLU A 138 -8.63 20.51 3.28
CA GLU A 138 -8.53 21.55 2.26
C GLU A 138 -9.73 21.54 1.31
N GLU A 139 -10.17 20.36 0.90
CA GLU A 139 -11.26 20.20 -0.05
C GLU A 139 -12.62 19.95 0.60
N ARG A 140 -12.70 19.96 1.93
CA ARG A 140 -13.91 19.78 2.70
C ARG A 140 -14.64 18.47 2.39
N TYR A 141 -13.92 17.35 2.40
CA TYR A 141 -14.54 16.04 2.39
C TYR A 141 -15.16 15.75 3.76
N ASP A 142 -16.39 15.22 3.77
CA ASP A 142 -17.06 14.76 4.98
C ASP A 142 -16.65 13.34 5.36
N LEU A 143 -16.26 12.53 4.35
CA LEU A 143 -15.85 11.15 4.55
C LEU A 143 -14.91 10.71 3.41
N ILE A 144 -13.82 9.99 3.76
CA ILE A 144 -12.97 9.29 2.80
C ILE A 144 -12.94 7.81 3.17
N LEU A 145 -13.26 6.95 2.21
CA LEU A 145 -13.31 5.50 2.34
C LEU A 145 -12.11 4.87 1.64
N GLN A 146 -11.60 3.77 2.18
CA GLN A 146 -10.56 2.96 1.56
C GLN A 146 -11.07 1.63 0.99
N GLU A 147 -12.25 1.20 1.42
CA GLU A 147 -12.89 -0.03 0.95
C GLU A 147 -14.33 0.26 0.54
N ALA A 148 -14.75 -0.24 -0.63
CA ALA A 148 -16.12 -0.13 -1.11
C ALA A 148 -16.41 -1.29 -2.05
N VAL A 149 -17.61 -1.88 -1.94
CA VAL A 149 -18.09 -2.93 -2.87
C VAL A 149 -18.31 -2.35 -4.27
N TYR A 150 -18.75 -1.11 -4.33
CA TYR A 150 -18.93 -0.35 -5.57
C TYR A 150 -18.57 1.12 -5.34
N ARG A 151 -17.90 1.74 -6.29
CA ARG A 151 -17.64 3.17 -6.37
C ARG A 151 -17.72 3.66 -7.82
N SER A 152 -18.15 4.87 -8.02
CA SER A 152 -18.01 5.55 -9.31
C SER A 152 -16.66 6.27 -9.38
N ASP A 153 -16.17 6.54 -10.59
CA ASP A 153 -14.92 7.28 -10.79
C ASP A 153 -15.01 8.72 -10.23
N ARG A 154 -16.21 9.26 -10.09
CA ARG A 154 -16.44 10.59 -9.56
C ARG A 154 -15.96 10.77 -8.11
N VAL A 155 -16.02 9.72 -7.29
CA VAL A 155 -15.62 9.77 -5.88
C VAL A 155 -14.18 9.29 -5.67
N ASP A 156 -13.53 8.73 -6.71
CA ASP A 156 -12.15 8.24 -6.61
C ASP A 156 -11.16 9.40 -6.63
N ILE A 157 -10.44 9.56 -5.53
CA ILE A 157 -9.39 10.56 -5.37
C ILE A 157 -8.00 9.94 -5.29
N THR A 158 -7.87 8.66 -5.66
CA THR A 158 -6.59 7.92 -5.55
C THR A 158 -5.47 8.60 -6.32
N ASP A 159 -5.72 9.02 -7.57
CA ASP A 159 -4.70 9.69 -8.38
C ASP A 159 -4.25 11.02 -7.78
N LYS A 160 -5.17 11.76 -7.16
CA LYS A 160 -4.85 12.99 -6.44
C LYS A 160 -3.93 12.72 -5.25
N VAL A 161 -4.22 11.70 -4.46
CA VAL A 161 -3.37 11.30 -3.32
C VAL A 161 -1.98 10.86 -3.80
N ILE A 162 -1.91 10.03 -4.87
CA ILE A 162 -0.63 9.59 -5.45
C ILE A 162 0.19 10.79 -5.97
N GLU A 163 -0.47 11.76 -6.60
CA GLU A 163 0.20 12.97 -7.10
C GLU A 163 0.75 13.83 -5.96
N ALA A 164 -0.06 14.05 -4.91
CA ALA A 164 0.35 14.82 -3.74
C ALA A 164 1.55 14.19 -3.01
N LEU A 165 1.67 12.86 -3.04
CA LEU A 165 2.79 12.12 -2.44
C LEU A 165 4.09 12.14 -3.28
N LYS A 166 4.12 12.83 -4.43
CA LYS A 166 5.36 12.95 -5.23
C LYS A 166 6.34 13.97 -4.65
N ASP A 167 5.81 14.98 -3.99
CA ASP A 167 6.58 16.14 -3.52
C ASP A 167 7.14 15.94 -2.10
N ASP A 168 6.77 14.83 -1.41
CA ASP A 168 7.31 14.41 -0.13
C ASP A 168 8.49 13.41 -0.34
#